data_8e42238b99da3985b7d2d03153c58015
#
_entry.id   8e42238b99da3985b7d2d03153c58015
#
_cell.length_a   1.000
_cell.length_b   1.000
_cell.length_c   1.000
_cell.angle_alpha   90.00
_cell.angle_beta   90.00
_cell.angle_gamma   90.00
#
_symmetry.space_group_name_H-M   'P 1'
#
loop_
_entity.id
_entity.type
_entity.pdbx_description
1 polymer ?
#
loop_
_entity_poly.entity_id
_entity_poly.type
_entity_poly.pdbx_seq_one_letter_code
_entity_poly.pdbx_strand_id
1 'polypeptide(L)'
;MTNALRFLVLAPLLALGSVAAAADPPSSPYSMPAVGPAYPPPPWRYRDCRLLVLTLRSDPEVVKRLVPAPLVPNAKGVVMMWLAEMHATEPFELDYLEYGLGVPVEHDGQQGIYCTHLYLDDDTAIAGGREIWGWPKKLAAMAFTVEGNRVTATATRKGVEIIRAEFEAGSDLPLEDLPQHFINFKIIPSVRAGTPPDVCQLNDCPMLRRTRSQKEGKATLALRSSAVDALGELPVHEILQARFSIADIELPLGETIHDYLAEPGTDDAGTR
;
A
#
# COMPACT_ATOMS: atom_id res chain seq x y z
N MET A 1 -89.74 3.72 -17.39
CA MET A 1 -88.50 2.89 -17.18
C MET A 1 -87.32 3.81 -17.34
N THR A 2 -86.85 4.39 -16.27
CA THR A 2 -85.76 5.41 -16.23
C THR A 2 -84.58 4.84 -15.50
N ASN A 3 -83.51 4.57 -16.24
CA ASN A 3 -82.22 4.11 -15.72
C ASN A 3 -81.45 5.31 -15.19
N ALA A 4 -81.22 5.38 -13.87
CA ALA A 4 -80.35 6.36 -13.26
C ALA A 4 -78.92 5.82 -13.24
N LEU A 5 -78.04 6.47 -13.96
CA LEU A 5 -76.59 6.21 -14.01
C LEU A 5 -75.98 6.87 -12.77
N ARG A 6 -75.47 6.06 -11.82
CA ARG A 6 -74.69 6.57 -10.67
C ARG A 6 -73.26 6.72 -11.10
N PHE A 7 -72.77 7.95 -11.14
CA PHE A 7 -71.33 8.28 -11.26
C PHE A 7 -70.64 8.07 -9.88
N LEU A 8 -69.73 7.12 -9.86
CA LEU A 8 -68.85 6.94 -8.72
C LEU A 8 -67.66 7.90 -8.88
N VAL A 9 -67.61 8.93 -8.03
CA VAL A 9 -66.48 9.86 -8.01
C VAL A 9 -65.39 9.24 -7.15
N LEU A 10 -64.34 8.73 -7.78
CA LEU A 10 -63.13 8.26 -7.12
C LEU A 10 -62.28 9.48 -6.71
N ALA A 11 -62.18 9.79 -5.42
CA ALA A 11 -61.25 10.81 -4.93
C ALA A 11 -59.86 10.24 -4.96
N PRO A 12 -58.83 10.98 -5.46
CA PRO A 12 -57.47 10.52 -5.41
C PRO A 12 -56.94 10.61 -3.96
N LEU A 13 -56.57 9.48 -3.42
CA LEU A 13 -55.83 9.38 -2.14
C LEU A 13 -54.42 9.90 -2.38
N LEU A 14 -54.15 11.15 -2.01
CA LEU A 14 -52.79 11.71 -1.96
C LEU A 14 -52.05 10.96 -0.84
N ALA A 15 -51.27 9.94 -1.20
CA ALA A 15 -50.28 9.37 -0.33
C ALA A 15 -49.18 10.43 -0.10
N LEU A 16 -49.23 11.10 1.05
CA LEU A 16 -48.10 11.84 1.58
C LEU A 16 -46.99 10.83 1.90
N GLY A 17 -46.13 10.57 0.92
CA GLY A 17 -44.89 9.84 1.14
C GLY A 17 -44.07 10.64 2.16
N SER A 18 -43.91 10.11 3.35
CA SER A 18 -42.92 10.59 4.30
C SER A 18 -41.56 10.52 3.60
N VAL A 19 -41.00 11.65 3.22
CA VAL A 19 -39.59 11.74 2.87
C VAL A 19 -38.87 11.37 4.16
N ALA A 20 -38.38 10.13 4.22
CA ALA A 20 -37.47 9.74 5.30
C ALA A 20 -36.32 10.75 5.27
N ALA A 21 -36.19 11.53 6.34
CA ALA A 21 -35.02 12.37 6.51
C ALA A 21 -33.81 11.46 6.38
N ALA A 22 -32.90 11.83 5.47
CA ALA A 22 -31.63 11.12 5.37
C ALA A 22 -31.02 11.12 6.79
N ALA A 23 -30.73 9.95 7.30
CA ALA A 23 -30.03 9.85 8.57
C ALA A 23 -28.74 10.65 8.46
N ASP A 24 -28.44 11.48 9.44
CA ASP A 24 -27.17 12.18 9.51
C ASP A 24 -26.05 11.15 9.29
N PRO A 25 -25.03 11.46 8.48
CA PRO A 25 -23.91 10.56 8.34
C PRO A 25 -23.34 10.26 9.72
N PRO A 26 -22.93 9.00 9.99
CA PRO A 26 -22.33 8.65 11.27
C PRO A 26 -21.23 9.65 11.60
N SER A 27 -21.15 10.05 12.85
CA SER A 27 -20.36 11.19 13.36
C SER A 27 -18.87 11.18 13.04
N SER A 28 -18.33 10.15 12.41
CA SER A 28 -17.01 10.06 11.77
C SER A 28 -16.83 8.71 11.04
N PRO A 29 -17.37 8.48 9.84
CA PRO A 29 -16.98 7.33 9.07
C PRO A 29 -15.52 7.52 8.64
N TYR A 30 -14.64 6.60 9.05
CA TYR A 30 -13.23 6.67 8.70
C TYR A 30 -12.96 6.12 7.29
N SER A 31 -13.75 5.16 6.85
CA SER A 31 -13.66 4.58 5.51
C SER A 31 -15.02 4.13 5.00
N MET A 32 -15.10 3.85 3.72
CA MET A 32 -16.28 3.26 3.08
C MET A 32 -16.39 1.76 3.41
N PRO A 33 -17.64 1.23 3.56
CA PRO A 33 -18.90 1.97 3.70
C PRO A 33 -19.03 2.65 5.07
N ALA A 34 -19.84 3.69 5.17
CA ALA A 34 -20.02 4.45 6.42
C ALA A 34 -20.54 3.58 7.59
N VAL A 35 -21.24 2.48 7.27
CA VAL A 35 -21.64 1.46 8.26
C VAL A 35 -20.86 0.19 7.97
N GLY A 36 -19.98 -0.21 8.91
CA GLY A 36 -19.04 -1.32 8.72
C GLY A 36 -17.86 -0.92 7.82
N PRO A 37 -17.01 0.01 8.27
CA PRO A 37 -15.87 0.50 7.50
C PRO A 37 -14.92 -0.65 7.10
N ALA A 38 -14.30 -0.54 5.92
CA ALA A 38 -13.42 -1.57 5.37
C ALA A 38 -12.13 -1.75 6.19
N TYR A 39 -11.72 -0.70 6.91
CA TYR A 39 -10.52 -0.73 7.75
C TYR A 39 -10.63 0.31 8.88
N PRO A 40 -9.95 0.07 10.04
CA PRO A 40 -9.91 1.00 11.15
C PRO A 40 -8.86 2.10 10.95
N PRO A 41 -8.95 3.20 11.74
CA PRO A 41 -7.92 4.24 11.73
C PRO A 41 -6.56 3.73 12.26
N PRO A 42 -5.42 4.35 11.82
CA PRO A 42 -4.11 4.07 12.40
C PRO A 42 -3.97 4.63 13.83
N PRO A 43 -2.90 4.26 14.57
CA PRO A 43 -1.76 3.46 14.13
C PRO A 43 -2.11 1.98 13.99
N TRP A 44 -1.49 1.30 13.00
CA TRP A 44 -1.57 -0.15 12.88
C TRP A 44 -0.31 -0.79 13.45
N ARG A 45 -0.49 -1.76 14.35
CA ARG A 45 0.60 -2.45 15.03
C ARG A 45 0.65 -3.91 14.65
N TYR A 46 1.85 -4.39 14.46
CA TYR A 46 2.15 -5.74 14.04
C TYR A 46 3.17 -6.36 14.98
N ARG A 47 3.05 -7.66 15.24
CA ARG A 47 3.96 -8.41 16.12
C ARG A 47 4.56 -9.58 15.38
N ASP A 48 5.84 -9.85 15.68
CA ASP A 48 6.56 -11.03 15.17
C ASP A 48 6.49 -11.20 13.64
N CYS A 49 6.40 -10.09 12.90
CA CYS A 49 6.41 -10.12 11.45
C CYS A 49 7.69 -10.76 10.93
N ARG A 50 7.58 -11.61 9.92
CA ARG A 50 8.72 -12.24 9.25
C ARG A 50 9.02 -11.49 7.96
N LEU A 51 10.25 -11.00 7.82
CA LEU A 51 10.64 -10.16 6.68
C LEU A 51 11.90 -10.71 6.02
N LEU A 52 11.81 -11.05 4.75
CA LEU A 52 12.95 -11.25 3.87
C LEU A 52 13.16 -9.98 3.05
N VAL A 53 14.29 -9.30 3.28
CA VAL A 53 14.65 -8.06 2.57
C VAL A 53 15.85 -8.33 1.67
N LEU A 54 15.72 -8.01 0.39
CA LEU A 54 16.75 -8.12 -0.64
C LEU A 54 17.14 -6.72 -1.10
N THR A 55 18.43 -6.41 -1.07
CA THR A 55 18.99 -5.23 -1.73
C THR A 55 19.52 -5.68 -3.09
N LEU A 56 19.02 -5.05 -4.14
CA LEU A 56 19.25 -5.46 -5.53
C LEU A 56 20.00 -4.36 -6.28
N ARG A 57 20.79 -4.77 -7.27
CA ARG A 57 21.29 -3.87 -8.32
C ARG A 57 20.51 -4.08 -9.60
N SER A 58 20.01 -2.99 -10.14
CA SER A 58 19.26 -2.92 -11.39
C SER A 58 19.91 -1.90 -12.35
N ASP A 59 19.31 -1.71 -13.52
CA ASP A 59 19.70 -0.66 -14.45
C ASP A 59 19.29 0.71 -13.92
N PRO A 60 20.23 1.67 -13.73
CA PRO A 60 19.92 3.01 -13.23
C PRO A 60 18.89 3.77 -14.09
N GLU A 61 18.91 3.60 -15.42
CA GLU A 61 17.97 4.29 -16.31
C GLU A 61 16.56 3.70 -16.21
N VAL A 62 16.44 2.39 -15.93
CA VAL A 62 15.15 1.78 -15.63
C VAL A 62 14.62 2.30 -14.30
N VAL A 63 15.46 2.28 -13.26
CA VAL A 63 15.12 2.76 -11.92
C VAL A 63 14.67 4.23 -11.93
N LYS A 64 15.39 5.08 -12.68
CA LYS A 64 15.05 6.51 -12.82
C LYS A 64 13.64 6.72 -13.40
N ARG A 65 13.22 5.89 -14.36
CA ARG A 65 11.87 6.02 -14.95
C ARG A 65 10.73 5.61 -14.01
N LEU A 66 11.03 4.86 -12.95
CA LEU A 66 10.04 4.45 -11.96
C LEU A 66 9.71 5.55 -10.94
N VAL A 67 10.60 6.54 -10.80
CA VAL A 67 10.53 7.54 -9.72
C VAL A 67 9.96 8.86 -10.26
N PRO A 68 8.84 9.35 -9.72
CA PRO A 68 8.28 10.63 -10.12
C PRO A 68 9.10 11.82 -9.56
N ALA A 69 9.18 12.91 -10.33
CA ALA A 69 9.67 14.17 -9.80
C ALA A 69 8.72 14.67 -8.69
N PRO A 70 9.19 15.38 -7.64
CA PRO A 70 10.55 15.88 -7.46
C PRO A 70 11.54 14.91 -6.79
N LEU A 71 11.15 13.63 -6.56
CA LEU A 71 12.03 12.64 -5.94
C LEU A 71 13.28 12.39 -6.80
N VAL A 72 14.43 12.27 -6.15
CA VAL A 72 15.72 11.99 -6.80
C VAL A 72 16.13 10.54 -6.49
N PRO A 73 16.12 9.62 -7.46
CA PRO A 73 16.53 8.24 -7.23
C PRO A 73 18.04 8.12 -7.06
N ASN A 74 18.50 7.09 -6.35
CA ASN A 74 19.90 6.80 -6.21
C ASN A 74 20.56 6.50 -7.58
N ALA A 75 21.75 7.08 -7.81
CA ALA A 75 22.46 6.96 -9.09
C ALA A 75 23.03 5.56 -9.37
N LYS A 76 23.01 4.64 -8.39
CA LYS A 76 23.64 3.31 -8.51
C LYS A 76 22.67 2.22 -8.98
N GLY A 77 21.40 2.56 -9.24
CA GLY A 77 20.37 1.59 -9.61
C GLY A 77 20.04 0.58 -8.49
N VAL A 78 20.22 1.00 -7.22
CA VAL A 78 19.85 0.16 -6.08
C VAL A 78 18.34 0.15 -5.93
N VAL A 79 17.80 -1.05 -5.68
CA VAL A 79 16.39 -1.29 -5.42
C VAL A 79 16.27 -2.18 -4.19
N MET A 80 15.28 -1.93 -3.36
CA MET A 80 14.95 -2.79 -2.23
C MET A 80 13.70 -3.60 -2.55
N MET A 81 13.72 -4.89 -2.20
CA MET A 81 12.55 -5.75 -2.23
C MET A 81 12.33 -6.32 -0.84
N TRP A 82 11.10 -6.26 -0.36
CA TRP A 82 10.70 -6.93 0.86
C TRP A 82 9.61 -7.95 0.57
N LEU A 83 9.71 -9.10 1.24
CA LEU A 83 8.74 -10.18 1.21
C LEU A 83 8.42 -10.48 2.67
N ALA A 84 7.20 -10.20 3.07
CA ALA A 84 6.83 -10.20 4.47
C ALA A 84 5.55 -11.00 4.74
N GLU A 85 5.55 -11.66 5.90
CA GLU A 85 4.37 -12.16 6.59
C GLU A 85 4.07 -11.18 7.72
N MET A 86 2.90 -10.58 7.68
CA MET A 86 2.48 -9.49 8.55
C MET A 86 1.41 -9.98 9.51
N HIS A 87 1.61 -9.75 10.81
CA HIS A 87 0.68 -10.14 11.87
C HIS A 87 0.17 -8.89 12.59
N ALA A 88 -0.93 -8.31 12.09
CA ALA A 88 -1.57 -7.16 12.72
C ALA A 88 -2.25 -7.59 14.03
N THR A 89 -2.06 -6.78 15.08
CA THR A 89 -2.59 -7.05 16.41
C THR A 89 -3.46 -5.91 16.96
N GLU A 90 -3.28 -4.70 16.46
CA GLU A 90 -4.02 -3.50 16.84
C GLU A 90 -4.15 -2.56 15.65
N PRO A 91 -5.30 -1.92 15.44
CA PRO A 91 -6.57 -2.00 16.17
C PRO A 91 -7.46 -3.19 15.75
N PHE A 92 -6.94 -4.13 14.97
CA PHE A 92 -7.62 -5.33 14.50
C PHE A 92 -6.63 -6.49 14.40
N GLU A 93 -7.12 -7.71 14.48
CA GLU A 93 -6.32 -8.92 14.28
C GLU A 93 -6.44 -9.34 12.80
N LEU A 94 -5.30 -9.42 12.10
CA LEU A 94 -5.25 -9.78 10.69
C LEU A 94 -3.87 -10.29 10.30
N ASP A 95 -3.81 -11.46 9.70
CA ASP A 95 -2.60 -12.00 9.09
C ASP A 95 -2.68 -11.88 7.57
N TYR A 96 -1.62 -11.36 6.95
CA TYR A 96 -1.53 -11.26 5.50
C TYR A 96 -0.09 -11.28 5.01
N LEU A 97 0.09 -11.56 3.74
CA LEU A 97 1.37 -11.49 3.06
C LEU A 97 1.50 -10.16 2.29
N GLU A 98 2.69 -9.59 2.32
CA GLU A 98 3.01 -8.33 1.64
C GLU A 98 4.37 -8.40 0.96
N TYR A 99 4.42 -8.26 -0.38
CA TYR A 99 5.65 -8.24 -1.16
C TYR A 99 5.75 -6.94 -1.94
N GLY A 100 6.79 -6.17 -1.64
CA GLY A 100 6.99 -4.85 -2.20
C GLY A 100 8.36 -4.64 -2.81
N LEU A 101 8.42 -3.63 -3.67
CA LEU A 101 9.62 -3.15 -4.31
C LEU A 101 9.65 -1.63 -4.22
N GLY A 102 10.80 -1.10 -3.79
CA GLY A 102 10.99 0.32 -3.63
C GLY A 102 12.38 0.78 -4.05
N VAL A 103 12.47 2.03 -4.42
CA VAL A 103 13.70 2.69 -4.84
C VAL A 103 14.14 3.64 -3.73
N PRO A 104 15.37 3.54 -3.20
CA PRO A 104 15.94 4.56 -2.33
C PRO A 104 16.00 5.90 -3.08
N VAL A 105 15.42 6.93 -2.49
CA VAL A 105 15.28 8.27 -3.05
C VAL A 105 15.65 9.34 -2.04
N GLU A 106 15.86 10.55 -2.54
CA GLU A 106 16.01 11.76 -1.74
C GLU A 106 14.94 12.77 -2.12
N HIS A 107 14.44 13.51 -1.14
CA HIS A 107 13.56 14.66 -1.29
C HIS A 107 13.92 15.72 -0.25
N ASP A 108 14.32 16.91 -0.68
CA ASP A 108 14.71 18.03 0.19
C ASP A 108 15.72 17.67 1.29
N GLY A 109 16.72 16.84 0.93
CA GLY A 109 17.77 16.38 1.84
C GLY A 109 17.37 15.22 2.76
N GLN A 110 16.12 14.76 2.70
CA GLN A 110 15.65 13.59 3.42
C GLN A 110 15.73 12.33 2.56
N GLN A 111 16.17 11.23 3.17
CA GLN A 111 16.26 9.94 2.51
C GLN A 111 14.98 9.12 2.79
N GLY A 112 14.48 8.44 1.76
CA GLY A 112 13.33 7.57 1.87
C GLY A 112 13.36 6.44 0.85
N ILE A 113 12.34 5.60 0.88
CA ILE A 113 12.15 4.50 -0.06
C ILE A 113 10.83 4.76 -0.81
N TYR A 114 10.91 5.11 -2.08
CA TYR A 114 9.73 5.25 -2.92
C TYR A 114 9.18 3.88 -3.30
N CYS A 115 7.97 3.55 -2.86
CA CYS A 115 7.33 2.27 -3.14
C CYS A 115 6.74 2.26 -4.55
N THR A 116 7.32 1.43 -5.43
CA THR A 116 6.89 1.33 -6.83
C THR A 116 5.87 0.23 -7.07
N HIS A 117 5.99 -0.90 -6.37
CA HIS A 117 5.11 -2.07 -6.50
C HIS A 117 4.85 -2.66 -5.12
N LEU A 118 3.60 -3.10 -4.90
CA LEU A 118 3.22 -3.76 -3.67
C LEU A 118 2.07 -4.74 -3.91
N TYR A 119 2.23 -5.99 -3.49
CA TYR A 119 1.25 -7.07 -3.65
C TYR A 119 0.88 -7.62 -2.29
N LEU A 120 -0.41 -7.88 -2.10
CA LEU A 120 -0.99 -8.44 -0.88
C LEU A 120 -2.05 -9.48 -1.22
N ASP A 121 -2.40 -10.29 -0.24
CA ASP A 121 -3.46 -11.30 -0.33
C ASP A 121 -4.72 -10.94 0.49
N ASP A 122 -4.78 -9.74 1.08
CA ASP A 122 -5.88 -9.26 1.92
C ASP A 122 -6.44 -7.91 1.44
N ASP A 123 -7.78 -7.80 1.36
CA ASP A 123 -8.48 -6.63 0.85
C ASP A 123 -8.55 -5.47 1.86
N THR A 124 -8.64 -5.73 3.17
CA THR A 124 -8.61 -4.71 4.22
C THR A 124 -7.28 -3.96 4.21
N ALA A 125 -6.18 -4.73 4.18
CA ALA A 125 -4.83 -4.17 4.11
C ALA A 125 -4.58 -3.44 2.79
N ILE A 126 -5.21 -3.87 1.68
CA ILE A 126 -5.15 -3.18 0.39
C ILE A 126 -5.90 -1.86 0.46
N ALA A 127 -7.17 -1.87 0.86
CA ALA A 127 -8.01 -0.68 0.89
C ALA A 127 -7.41 0.39 1.81
N GLY A 128 -7.14 0.06 3.07
CA GLY A 128 -6.56 1.00 4.02
C GLY A 128 -5.20 1.53 3.59
N GLY A 129 -4.33 0.64 3.09
CA GLY A 129 -3.01 1.06 2.61
C GLY A 129 -3.07 2.07 1.46
N ARG A 130 -3.98 1.87 0.51
CA ARG A 130 -4.17 2.78 -0.63
C ARG A 130 -4.83 4.09 -0.23
N GLU A 131 -5.89 4.02 0.58
CA GLU A 131 -6.72 5.17 0.90
C GLU A 131 -6.10 6.07 1.97
N ILE A 132 -5.39 5.50 2.96
CA ILE A 132 -4.71 6.29 4.00
C ILE A 132 -3.37 6.83 3.49
N TRP A 133 -2.44 5.94 3.15
CA TRP A 133 -1.03 6.29 2.92
C TRP A 133 -0.63 6.39 1.44
N GLY A 134 -1.47 5.91 0.51
CA GLY A 134 -1.14 5.91 -0.91
C GLY A 134 -0.24 4.76 -1.36
N TRP A 135 -0.13 3.66 -0.58
CA TRP A 135 0.62 2.48 -0.99
C TRP A 135 0.07 1.91 -2.31
N PRO A 136 0.91 1.55 -3.30
CA PRO A 136 0.46 1.06 -4.61
C PRO A 136 0.00 -0.41 -4.57
N LYS A 137 -0.80 -0.76 -3.57
CA LYS A 137 -1.21 -2.14 -3.24
C LYS A 137 -2.12 -2.75 -4.30
N LYS A 138 -1.83 -4.02 -4.63
CA LYS A 138 -2.57 -4.84 -5.60
C LYS A 138 -2.76 -6.24 -5.05
N LEU A 139 -3.92 -6.87 -5.31
CA LEU A 139 -4.22 -8.24 -4.89
C LEU A 139 -3.41 -9.27 -5.69
N ALA A 140 -2.81 -10.25 -5.02
CA ALA A 140 -2.16 -11.41 -5.61
C ALA A 140 -2.44 -12.67 -4.77
N ALA A 141 -2.33 -13.86 -5.36
CA ALA A 141 -2.26 -15.10 -4.61
C ALA A 141 -0.81 -15.31 -4.19
N MET A 142 -0.57 -15.49 -2.88
CA MET A 142 0.77 -15.44 -2.30
C MET A 142 1.04 -16.64 -1.41
N ALA A 143 2.31 -17.00 -1.23
CA ALA A 143 2.75 -18.00 -0.27
C ALA A 143 4.11 -17.59 0.33
N PHE A 144 4.25 -17.75 1.64
CA PHE A 144 5.48 -17.52 2.40
C PHE A 144 5.72 -18.70 3.33
N THR A 145 6.82 -19.41 3.15
CA THR A 145 7.11 -20.62 3.91
C THR A 145 8.49 -20.53 4.55
N VAL A 146 8.58 -20.86 5.83
CA VAL A 146 9.83 -20.93 6.58
C VAL A 146 10.02 -22.35 7.08
N GLU A 147 11.05 -23.03 6.57
CA GLU A 147 11.40 -24.41 6.93
C GLU A 147 12.86 -24.46 7.40
N GLY A 148 13.05 -24.48 8.72
CA GLY A 148 14.37 -24.41 9.31
C GLY A 148 15.10 -23.11 8.99
N ASN A 149 16.18 -23.20 8.19
CA ASN A 149 16.95 -22.04 7.73
C ASN A 149 16.56 -21.55 6.33
N ARG A 150 15.56 -22.16 5.70
CA ARG A 150 15.11 -21.83 4.34
C ARG A 150 13.81 -21.05 4.37
N VAL A 151 13.75 -20.01 3.54
CA VAL A 151 12.52 -19.23 3.26
C VAL A 151 12.21 -19.33 1.78
N THR A 152 10.94 -19.57 1.45
CA THR A 152 10.44 -19.55 0.08
C THR A 152 9.24 -18.60 0.02
N ALA A 153 9.23 -17.68 -0.93
CA ALA A 153 8.17 -16.71 -1.14
C ALA A 153 7.75 -16.66 -2.61
N THR A 154 6.45 -16.73 -2.87
CA THR A 154 5.89 -16.65 -4.23
C THR A 154 4.70 -15.74 -4.28
N ALA A 155 4.51 -15.05 -5.43
CA ALA A 155 3.30 -14.30 -5.72
C ALA A 155 2.83 -14.58 -7.15
N THR A 156 1.55 -14.90 -7.29
CA THR A 156 0.88 -15.17 -8.57
C THR A 156 -0.21 -14.13 -8.81
N ARG A 157 -0.14 -13.45 -9.95
CA ARG A 157 -1.12 -12.45 -10.34
C ARG A 157 -1.67 -12.71 -11.74
N LYS A 158 -3.02 -12.81 -11.83
CA LYS A 158 -3.71 -13.13 -13.09
C LYS A 158 -3.16 -14.37 -13.80
N GLY A 159 -2.87 -15.43 -13.01
CA GLY A 159 -2.39 -16.72 -13.53
C GLY A 159 -0.89 -16.79 -13.84
N VAL A 160 -0.12 -15.71 -13.63
CA VAL A 160 1.33 -15.68 -13.81
C VAL A 160 2.01 -15.58 -12.46
N GLU A 161 2.97 -16.46 -12.16
CA GLU A 161 3.88 -16.31 -11.03
C GLU A 161 4.84 -15.16 -11.34
N ILE A 162 4.58 -14.01 -10.74
CA ILE A 162 5.35 -12.77 -11.00
C ILE A 162 6.55 -12.61 -10.07
N ILE A 163 6.55 -13.27 -8.92
CA ILE A 163 7.64 -13.26 -7.94
C ILE A 163 7.89 -14.68 -7.47
N ARG A 164 9.16 -15.07 -7.45
CA ARG A 164 9.68 -16.23 -6.72
C ARG A 164 11.00 -15.85 -6.07
N ALA A 165 11.11 -16.02 -4.77
CA ALA A 165 12.34 -15.84 -4.01
C ALA A 165 12.59 -17.06 -3.13
N GLU A 166 13.86 -17.42 -3.03
CA GLU A 166 14.34 -18.43 -2.08
C GLU A 166 15.50 -17.81 -1.29
N PHE A 167 15.57 -18.13 -0.01
CA PHE A 167 16.63 -17.66 0.87
C PHE A 167 17.09 -18.79 1.78
N GLU A 168 18.37 -18.87 2.00
CA GLU A 168 19.02 -19.77 2.96
C GLU A 168 19.78 -18.94 3.98
N ALA A 169 19.35 -19.02 5.24
CA ALA A 169 19.93 -18.27 6.34
C ALA A 169 21.35 -18.74 6.65
N GLY A 170 22.24 -17.78 6.83
CA GLY A 170 23.62 -17.95 7.26
C GLY A 170 23.83 -17.43 8.68
N SER A 171 24.67 -16.40 8.81
CA SER A 171 25.11 -15.86 10.09
C SER A 171 24.10 -14.90 10.71
N ASP A 172 24.07 -14.83 12.04
CA ASP A 172 23.34 -13.80 12.76
C ASP A 172 23.97 -12.42 12.50
N LEU A 173 23.12 -11.40 12.42
CA LEU A 173 23.54 -10.02 12.29
C LEU A 173 23.20 -9.23 13.57
N PRO A 174 23.92 -8.13 13.83
CA PRO A 174 23.50 -7.16 14.85
C PRO A 174 22.08 -6.67 14.60
N LEU A 175 21.32 -6.44 15.67
CA LEU A 175 19.97 -5.89 15.56
C LEU A 175 20.05 -4.39 15.25
N GLU A 176 19.27 -3.96 14.26
CA GLU A 176 19.17 -2.57 13.85
C GLU A 176 17.71 -2.15 13.90
N ASP A 177 17.42 -1.14 14.73
CA ASP A 177 16.10 -0.52 14.85
C ASP A 177 16.16 0.88 14.21
N LEU A 178 16.12 0.92 12.89
CA LEU A 178 16.10 2.18 12.16
C LEU A 178 14.67 2.50 11.70
N PRO A 179 14.16 3.70 11.99
CA PRO A 179 12.93 4.15 11.35
C PRO A 179 13.15 4.17 9.84
N GLN A 180 12.18 3.64 9.10
CA GLN A 180 12.18 3.66 7.65
C GLN A 180 11.12 4.65 7.18
N HIS A 181 11.50 5.54 6.27
CA HIS A 181 10.60 6.46 5.62
C HIS A 181 10.22 5.88 4.26
N PHE A 182 8.95 5.55 4.09
CA PHE A 182 8.42 5.13 2.80
C PHE A 182 7.70 6.30 2.15
N ILE A 183 8.04 6.58 0.90
CA ILE A 183 7.37 7.62 0.13
C ILE A 183 6.41 6.95 -0.84
N ASN A 184 5.15 7.36 -0.80
CA ASN A 184 4.10 6.80 -1.63
C ASN A 184 3.45 7.88 -2.49
N PHE A 185 3.10 7.53 -3.72
CA PHE A 185 2.38 8.40 -4.62
C PHE A 185 0.87 8.10 -4.52
N LYS A 186 0.16 8.92 -3.75
CA LYS A 186 -1.28 8.81 -3.55
C LYS A 186 -2.04 9.54 -4.65
N ILE A 187 -2.82 8.79 -5.42
CA ILE A 187 -3.70 9.33 -6.46
C ILE A 187 -5.12 8.82 -6.21
N ILE A 188 -6.08 9.73 -6.05
CA ILE A 188 -7.51 9.43 -6.00
C ILE A 188 -8.17 10.13 -7.19
N PRO A 189 -8.65 9.38 -8.19
CA PRO A 189 -9.33 9.97 -9.34
C PRO A 189 -10.61 10.68 -8.94
N SER A 190 -10.93 11.78 -9.62
CA SER A 190 -12.22 12.44 -9.45
C SER A 190 -13.35 11.63 -10.13
N VAL A 191 -14.54 11.66 -9.54
CA VAL A 191 -15.77 11.10 -10.15
C VAL A 191 -16.26 11.92 -11.36
N ARG A 192 -15.70 13.13 -11.55
CA ARG A 192 -16.10 14.04 -12.64
C ARG A 192 -15.20 13.86 -13.84
N ALA A 193 -15.78 13.63 -15.01
CA ALA A 193 -15.02 13.53 -16.25
C ALA A 193 -14.35 14.88 -16.61
N GLY A 194 -13.07 14.80 -17.06
CA GLY A 194 -12.32 15.97 -17.53
C GLY A 194 -11.78 16.88 -16.42
N THR A 195 -11.86 16.46 -15.15
CA THR A 195 -11.25 17.19 -14.03
C THR A 195 -9.96 16.51 -13.60
N PRO A 196 -9.03 17.23 -12.94
CA PRO A 196 -7.90 16.62 -12.24
C PRO A 196 -8.36 15.58 -11.20
N PRO A 197 -7.47 14.71 -10.72
CA PRO A 197 -7.77 13.82 -9.59
C PRO A 197 -8.13 14.65 -8.34
N ASP A 198 -8.92 14.08 -7.44
CA ASP A 198 -9.27 14.74 -6.16
C ASP A 198 -8.08 14.75 -5.18
N VAL A 199 -7.12 13.82 -5.33
CA VAL A 199 -5.85 13.76 -4.58
C VAL A 199 -4.74 13.36 -5.54
N CYS A 200 -3.59 14.06 -5.49
CA CYS A 200 -2.38 13.74 -6.24
C CYS A 200 -1.14 14.21 -5.46
N GLN A 201 -0.60 13.35 -4.58
CA GLN A 201 0.35 13.74 -3.54
C GLN A 201 1.45 12.71 -3.36
N LEU A 202 2.64 13.17 -2.94
CA LEU A 202 3.65 12.32 -2.31
C LEU A 202 3.49 12.40 -0.80
N ASN A 203 3.39 11.25 -0.17
CA ASN A 203 3.27 11.12 1.28
C ASN A 203 4.50 10.41 1.84
N ASP A 204 5.12 10.99 2.86
CA ASP A 204 6.08 10.30 3.73
C ASP A 204 5.31 9.49 4.77
N CYS A 205 5.55 8.21 4.79
CA CYS A 205 4.91 7.22 5.64
C CYS A 205 5.97 6.56 6.51
N PRO A 206 6.20 7.05 7.73
CA PRO A 206 7.18 6.46 8.63
C PRO A 206 6.74 5.05 9.03
N MET A 207 7.68 4.12 9.08
CA MET A 207 7.51 2.80 9.62
C MET A 207 8.47 2.62 10.80
N LEU A 208 7.91 2.46 11.99
CA LEU A 208 8.69 2.21 13.19
C LEU A 208 8.90 0.71 13.32
N ARG A 209 10.15 0.28 13.43
CA ARG A 209 10.52 -1.13 13.47
C ARG A 209 11.36 -1.45 14.70
N ARG A 210 11.01 -2.54 15.39
CA ARG A 210 11.80 -3.13 16.45
C ARG A 210 12.21 -4.56 16.05
N THR A 211 13.46 -4.74 15.71
CA THR A 211 14.02 -6.02 15.26
C THR A 211 14.29 -6.93 16.44
N ARG A 212 13.78 -8.16 16.40
CA ARG A 212 13.96 -9.18 17.44
C ARG A 212 15.03 -10.20 17.06
N SER A 213 15.15 -10.52 15.78
CA SER A 213 16.22 -11.36 15.24
C SER A 213 16.53 -10.97 13.82
N GLN A 214 17.77 -11.15 13.39
CA GLN A 214 18.19 -10.85 12.03
C GLN A 214 19.33 -11.78 11.61
N LYS A 215 19.22 -12.31 10.39
CA LYS A 215 20.24 -13.17 9.77
C LYS A 215 20.54 -12.67 8.36
N GLU A 216 21.79 -12.71 7.96
CA GLU A 216 22.17 -12.64 6.56
C GLU A 216 22.12 -14.02 5.93
N GLY A 217 22.11 -14.09 4.59
CA GLY A 217 22.11 -15.35 3.89
C GLY A 217 22.26 -15.19 2.39
N LYS A 218 22.07 -16.29 1.69
CA LYS A 218 22.06 -16.34 0.22
C LYS A 218 20.63 -16.38 -0.29
N ALA A 219 20.36 -15.66 -1.36
CA ALA A 219 19.04 -15.65 -1.96
C ALA A 219 19.09 -15.80 -3.48
N THR A 220 17.99 -16.28 -4.03
CA THR A 220 17.66 -16.21 -5.45
C THR A 220 16.35 -15.43 -5.62
N LEU A 221 16.20 -14.75 -6.75
CA LEU A 221 15.01 -13.98 -7.07
C LEU A 221 14.69 -14.10 -8.56
N ALA A 222 13.45 -14.41 -8.89
CA ALA A 222 12.89 -14.31 -10.23
C ALA A 222 11.70 -13.36 -10.24
N LEU A 223 11.77 -12.35 -11.11
CA LEU A 223 10.69 -11.42 -11.40
C LEU A 223 10.16 -11.65 -12.80
N ARG A 224 8.83 -11.66 -12.98
CA ARG A 224 8.19 -11.84 -14.29
C ARG A 224 7.09 -10.82 -14.48
N SER A 225 6.83 -10.46 -15.73
CA SER A 225 5.69 -9.63 -16.12
C SER A 225 4.45 -10.48 -16.38
N SER A 226 3.29 -9.90 -16.10
CA SER A 226 1.99 -10.39 -16.54
C SER A 226 1.33 -9.37 -17.49
N ALA A 227 0.18 -9.69 -18.04
CA ALA A 227 -0.55 -8.78 -18.92
C ALA A 227 -0.97 -7.45 -18.23
N VAL A 228 -0.92 -7.40 -16.90
CA VAL A 228 -1.37 -6.27 -16.09
C VAL A 228 -0.31 -5.72 -15.14
N ASP A 229 0.88 -6.30 -15.13
CA ASP A 229 2.02 -5.89 -14.30
C ASP A 229 3.33 -6.09 -15.04
N ALA A 230 4.12 -5.03 -15.14
CA ALA A 230 5.39 -5.00 -15.84
C ALA A 230 6.60 -5.27 -14.91
N LEU A 231 6.40 -6.02 -13.82
CA LEU A 231 7.43 -6.21 -12.77
C LEU A 231 8.73 -6.84 -13.33
N GLY A 232 8.61 -7.74 -14.30
CA GLY A 232 9.76 -8.38 -14.94
C GLY A 232 10.55 -7.48 -15.88
N GLU A 233 10.10 -6.24 -16.14
CA GLU A 233 10.87 -5.24 -16.89
C GLU A 233 11.97 -4.59 -16.04
N LEU A 234 11.96 -4.81 -14.72
CA LEU A 234 13.05 -4.42 -13.85
C LEU A 234 14.15 -5.51 -13.92
N PRO A 235 15.28 -5.27 -14.57
CA PRO A 235 16.37 -6.24 -14.61
C PRO A 235 17.01 -6.36 -13.21
N VAL A 236 17.22 -7.59 -12.76
CA VAL A 236 17.97 -7.87 -11.54
C VAL A 236 19.36 -8.37 -11.96
N HIS A 237 20.37 -7.53 -11.83
CA HIS A 237 21.75 -7.86 -12.20
C HIS A 237 22.47 -8.59 -11.08
N GLU A 238 22.17 -8.23 -9.82
CA GLU A 238 22.86 -8.75 -8.65
C GLU A 238 21.97 -8.61 -7.41
N ILE A 239 22.03 -9.60 -6.52
CA ILE A 239 21.53 -9.48 -5.15
C ILE A 239 22.71 -9.06 -4.28
N LEU A 240 22.74 -7.79 -3.89
CA LEU A 240 23.81 -7.20 -3.10
C LEU A 240 23.78 -7.66 -1.64
N GLN A 241 22.57 -7.88 -1.11
CA GLN A 241 22.34 -8.31 0.24
C GLN A 241 21.01 -9.05 0.36
N ALA A 242 20.97 -10.05 1.21
CA ALA A 242 19.75 -10.75 1.61
C ALA A 242 19.73 -10.87 3.13
N ARG A 243 18.65 -10.42 3.77
CA ARG A 243 18.44 -10.46 5.21
C ARG A 243 17.06 -11.00 5.55
N PHE A 244 17.01 -11.95 6.47
CA PHE A 244 15.76 -12.42 7.07
C PHE A 244 15.68 -11.94 8.51
N SER A 245 14.55 -11.40 8.92
CA SER A 245 14.37 -10.86 10.27
C SER A 245 12.97 -11.12 10.81
N ILE A 246 12.86 -11.14 12.13
CA ILE A 246 11.62 -11.08 12.87
C ILE A 246 11.58 -9.73 13.57
N ALA A 247 10.48 -8.99 13.40
CA ALA A 247 10.35 -7.65 13.93
C ALA A 247 8.90 -7.30 14.31
N ASP A 248 8.75 -6.40 15.29
CA ASP A 248 7.51 -5.68 15.51
C ASP A 248 7.51 -4.41 14.65
N ILE A 249 6.35 -4.02 14.15
CA ILE A 249 6.18 -2.87 13.27
C ILE A 249 5.02 -2.02 13.77
N GLU A 250 5.16 -0.70 13.66
CA GLU A 250 4.07 0.24 13.83
C GLU A 250 4.00 1.15 12.59
N LEU A 251 2.80 1.29 12.02
CA LEU A 251 2.48 2.21 10.94
C LEU A 251 1.62 3.34 11.51
N PRO A 252 2.20 4.49 11.87
CA PRO A 252 1.45 5.68 12.25
C PRO A 252 0.85 6.37 11.02
N LEU A 253 0.18 7.50 11.21
CA LEU A 253 -0.11 8.43 10.11
C LEU A 253 1.20 8.97 9.52
N GLY A 254 1.14 9.38 8.27
CA GLY A 254 2.22 10.03 7.55
C GLY A 254 1.94 11.52 7.33
N GLU A 255 2.79 12.15 6.53
CA GLU A 255 2.69 13.56 6.14
C GLU A 255 2.73 13.69 4.62
N THR A 256 1.99 14.67 4.08
CA THR A 256 2.11 15.04 2.67
C THR A 256 3.35 15.91 2.51
N ILE A 257 4.30 15.44 1.69
CA ILE A 257 5.57 16.15 1.44
C ILE A 257 5.57 16.90 0.09
N HIS A 258 4.65 16.57 -0.81
CA HIS A 258 4.47 17.27 -2.07
C HIS A 258 3.03 17.09 -2.59
N ASP A 259 2.38 18.20 -2.97
CA ASP A 259 1.05 18.18 -3.57
C ASP A 259 1.12 18.70 -5.01
N TYR A 260 0.87 17.81 -5.99
CA TYR A 260 0.90 18.16 -7.41
C TYR A 260 -0.29 19.02 -7.86
N LEU A 261 -1.29 19.19 -6.99
CA LEU A 261 -2.48 20.02 -7.26
C LEU A 261 -2.38 21.41 -6.60
N ALA A 262 -1.38 21.64 -5.75
CA ALA A 262 -1.12 22.96 -5.17
C ALA A 262 -0.73 23.94 -6.26
N GLU A 263 -1.24 25.18 -6.21
CA GLU A 263 -0.82 26.23 -7.12
C GLU A 263 0.66 26.57 -6.90
N PRO A 264 1.43 26.83 -8.00
CA PRO A 264 2.82 27.29 -7.84
C PRO A 264 2.87 28.57 -7.01
N GLY A 265 3.42 28.51 -5.81
CA GLY A 265 3.61 29.68 -4.93
C GLY A 265 2.83 29.67 -3.62
N THR A 266 2.09 28.60 -3.30
CA THR A 266 1.42 28.44 -2.00
C THR A 266 2.23 27.58 -1.02
N ASP A 267 3.53 27.39 -1.26
CA ASP A 267 4.42 26.75 -0.31
C ASP A 267 4.49 27.61 0.96
N ASP A 268 3.65 27.22 1.84
CA ASP A 268 3.57 27.32 3.28
C ASP A 268 4.47 28.35 3.98
N ALA A 269 3.83 29.46 4.33
CA ALA A 269 4.26 30.27 5.47
C ALA A 269 3.54 29.74 6.74
N GLY A 270 4.06 28.68 7.31
CA GLY A 270 4.05 28.48 8.75
C GLY A 270 2.74 28.07 9.42
N THR A 271 2.70 26.84 9.83
CA THR A 271 2.14 26.56 11.15
C THR A 271 3.23 25.99 12.06
N ARG A 272 3.73 26.86 12.94
CA ARG A 272 4.56 26.51 14.09
C ARG A 272 3.69 26.01 15.23
#